data_f3dfce19a721d5757a359247d46d8d13
#
_entry.id   f3dfce19a721d5757a359247d46d8d13
#
_cell.length_a   1.000
_cell.length_b   1.000
_cell.length_c   1.000
_cell.angle_alpha   90.00
_cell.angle_beta   90.00
_cell.angle_gamma   90.00
#
_symmetry.space_group_name_H-M   'P 1'
#
loop_
_entity.id
_entity.type
_entity.pdbx_description
1 polymer ?
#
loop_
_entity_poly.entity_id
_entity_poly.type
_entity_poly.pdbx_seq_one_letter_code
_entity_poly.pdbx_strand_id
1 'polypeptide(L)'
;MLFYVQMKWVHEGRITLDQLWDVEAEEADHAQETLDSGFCVGIWKVAAQKRIIAIIDSPDAEELDRTALGRLPMREYLEFECVWPLRDYLGFAEDVRKHYQV
;
A
#
# COMPACT_ATOMS: atom_id res chain seq x y z
N MET A 1 6.12 -0.67 -11.72
CA MET A 1 7.05 -0.25 -10.67
C MET A 1 6.48 -0.66 -9.32
N LEU A 2 7.24 -1.40 -8.53
CA LEU A 2 6.78 -1.93 -7.26
C LEU A 2 7.03 -0.94 -6.12
N PHE A 3 6.07 -0.89 -5.19
CA PHE A 3 6.17 -0.10 -3.96
C PHE A 3 5.78 -0.94 -2.76
N TYR A 4 6.57 -0.85 -1.69
CA TYR A 4 6.15 -1.27 -0.36
C TYR A 4 5.37 -0.12 0.27
N VAL A 5 4.15 -0.41 0.74
CA VAL A 5 3.28 0.59 1.36
C VAL A 5 2.86 0.08 2.74
N GLN A 6 3.08 0.89 3.75
CA GLN A 6 2.66 0.61 5.11
C GLN A 6 1.74 1.72 5.59
N MET A 7 0.57 1.32 6.06
CA MET A 7 -0.50 2.22 6.47
C MET A 7 -0.95 1.91 7.89
N LYS A 8 -1.37 2.93 8.62
CA LYS A 8 -2.08 2.72 9.88
C LYS A 8 -3.41 3.47 9.89
N TRP A 9 -4.36 2.96 10.66
CA TRP A 9 -5.65 3.63 10.87
C TRP A 9 -5.50 4.77 11.87
N VAL A 10 -6.14 5.91 11.58
CA VAL A 10 -6.15 7.11 12.43
C VAL A 10 -7.60 7.56 12.65
N HIS A 11 -8.34 6.77 13.38
CA HIS A 11 -9.77 7.00 13.62
C HIS A 11 -10.09 7.62 14.98
N GLU A 12 -9.17 7.58 15.92
CA GLU A 12 -9.37 8.02 17.30
C GLU A 12 -9.77 9.49 17.36
N GLY A 13 -10.86 9.77 18.12
CA GLY A 13 -11.41 11.13 18.23
C GLY A 13 -12.24 11.57 17.05
N ARG A 14 -12.43 10.72 16.02
CA ARG A 14 -13.22 11.02 14.81
C ARG A 14 -14.43 10.12 14.69
N ILE A 15 -14.22 8.83 14.67
CA ILE A 15 -15.26 7.79 14.68
C ILE A 15 -14.85 6.65 15.60
N THR A 16 -15.83 5.84 16.00
CA THR A 16 -15.55 4.63 16.78
C THR A 16 -14.92 3.56 15.92
N LEU A 17 -14.28 2.59 16.55
CA LEU A 17 -13.72 1.44 15.83
C LEU A 17 -14.82 0.66 15.09
N ASP A 18 -15.99 0.55 15.70
CA ASP A 18 -17.13 -0.16 15.12
C ASP A 18 -17.64 0.55 13.85
N GLN A 19 -17.69 1.89 13.87
CA GLN A 19 -18.00 2.69 12.68
C GLN A 19 -16.93 2.58 11.60
N LEU A 20 -15.66 2.45 11.99
CA LEU A 20 -14.55 2.24 11.07
C LEU A 20 -14.71 0.93 10.28
N TRP A 21 -15.30 -0.10 10.90
CA TRP A 21 -15.52 -1.38 10.21
C TRP A 21 -16.43 -1.26 9.00
N ASP A 22 -17.38 -0.35 9.00
CA ASP A 22 -18.23 -0.10 7.83
C ASP A 22 -17.41 0.42 6.65
N VAL A 23 -16.48 1.34 6.90
CA VAL A 23 -15.58 1.88 5.87
C VAL A 23 -14.55 0.83 5.45
N GLU A 24 -14.02 0.06 6.40
CA GLU A 24 -13.07 -1.02 6.13
C GLU A 24 -13.68 -2.13 5.27
N ALA A 25 -14.96 -2.43 5.45
CA ALA A 25 -15.68 -3.38 4.61
C ALA A 25 -15.69 -2.93 3.13
N GLU A 26 -15.92 -1.65 2.87
CA GLU A 26 -15.82 -1.08 1.52
C GLU A 26 -14.39 -1.13 0.99
N GLU A 27 -13.40 -0.85 1.85
CA GLU A 27 -11.98 -0.95 1.52
C GLU A 27 -11.59 -2.37 1.14
N ALA A 28 -12.11 -3.38 1.84
CA ALA A 28 -11.87 -4.79 1.53
C ALA A 28 -12.37 -5.17 0.14
N ASP A 29 -13.53 -4.67 -0.26
CA ASP A 29 -14.08 -4.89 -1.61
C ASP A 29 -13.19 -4.21 -2.66
N HIS A 30 -12.74 -2.98 -2.41
CA HIS A 30 -11.81 -2.27 -3.28
C HIS A 30 -10.46 -2.99 -3.37
N ALA A 31 -9.94 -3.49 -2.25
CA ALA A 31 -8.70 -4.25 -2.20
C ALA A 31 -8.79 -5.52 -3.07
N GLN A 32 -9.94 -6.21 -3.06
CA GLN A 32 -10.14 -7.38 -3.92
C GLN A 32 -10.07 -6.99 -5.41
N GLU A 33 -10.68 -5.89 -5.79
CA GLU A 33 -10.63 -5.38 -7.17
C GLU A 33 -9.20 -5.05 -7.60
N THR A 34 -8.42 -4.41 -6.73
CA THR A 34 -7.02 -4.05 -7.03
C THR A 34 -6.11 -5.28 -7.07
N LEU A 35 -6.39 -6.30 -6.26
CA LEU A 35 -5.71 -7.60 -6.36
C LEU A 35 -6.02 -8.28 -7.70
N ASP A 36 -7.29 -8.31 -8.08
CA ASP A 36 -7.73 -8.93 -9.34
C ASP A 36 -7.15 -8.21 -10.56
N SER A 37 -6.99 -6.89 -10.50
CA SER A 37 -6.41 -6.09 -11.59
C SER A 37 -4.88 -6.19 -11.69
N GLY A 38 -4.21 -6.69 -10.63
CA GLY A 38 -2.75 -6.74 -10.54
C GLY A 38 -2.10 -5.44 -10.05
N PHE A 39 -2.88 -4.39 -9.79
CA PHE A 39 -2.35 -3.15 -9.20
C PHE A 39 -1.84 -3.39 -7.77
N CYS A 40 -2.54 -4.21 -6.99
CA CYS A 40 -2.06 -4.71 -5.70
C CYS A 40 -1.56 -6.15 -5.89
N VAL A 41 -0.28 -6.37 -5.63
CA VAL A 41 0.34 -7.70 -5.73
C VAL A 41 0.03 -8.55 -4.50
N GLY A 42 -0.09 -7.91 -3.35
CA GLY A 42 -0.46 -8.57 -2.10
C GLY A 42 -0.75 -7.54 -1.03
N ILE A 43 -1.58 -7.93 -0.07
CA ILE A 43 -1.98 -7.08 1.05
C ILE A 43 -2.11 -7.94 2.31
N TRP A 44 -1.64 -7.43 3.44
CA TRP A 44 -1.65 -8.13 4.71
C TRP A 44 -2.07 -7.18 5.84
N LYS A 45 -2.86 -7.71 6.78
CA LYS A 45 -3.15 -7.05 8.06
C LYS A 45 -2.07 -7.46 9.05
N VAL A 46 -1.44 -6.49 9.69
CA VAL A 46 -0.50 -6.79 10.77
C VAL A 46 -1.28 -7.26 12.00
N ALA A 47 -0.98 -8.46 12.48
CA ALA A 47 -1.73 -9.06 13.58
C ALA A 47 -1.68 -8.19 14.84
N ALA A 48 -2.84 -7.99 15.46
CA ALA A 48 -3.03 -7.20 16.69
C ALA A 48 -2.63 -5.71 16.58
N GLN A 49 -2.41 -5.19 15.37
CA GLN A 49 -2.08 -3.78 15.16
C GLN A 49 -3.08 -3.13 14.20
N LYS A 50 -3.21 -1.83 14.30
CA LYS A 50 -4.03 -1.02 13.39
C LYS A 50 -3.22 -0.66 12.14
N ARG A 51 -2.58 -1.66 11.53
CA ARG A 51 -1.67 -1.49 10.39
C ARG A 51 -1.94 -2.49 9.29
N ILE A 52 -1.74 -2.03 8.07
CA ILE A 52 -1.85 -2.82 6.85
C ILE A 52 -0.58 -2.61 6.03
N ILE A 53 -0.09 -3.68 5.43
CA ILE A 53 1.05 -3.67 4.52
C ILE A 53 0.58 -4.13 3.15
N ALA A 54 0.98 -3.43 2.10
CA ALA A 54 0.68 -3.81 0.73
C ALA A 54 1.92 -3.70 -0.16
N ILE A 55 1.98 -4.56 -1.16
CA ILE A 55 2.91 -4.42 -2.30
C ILE A 55 2.08 -3.98 -3.49
N ILE A 56 2.43 -2.82 -4.04
CA ILE A 56 1.68 -2.18 -5.13
C ILE A 56 2.54 -2.17 -6.39
N ASP A 57 1.95 -2.57 -7.50
CA ASP A 57 2.55 -2.44 -8.83
C ASP A 57 1.85 -1.32 -9.58
N SER A 58 2.41 -0.11 -9.45
CA SER A 58 1.90 1.09 -10.10
C SER A 58 2.77 1.47 -11.29
N PRO A 59 2.19 1.98 -12.39
CA PRO A 59 2.99 2.45 -13.53
C PRO A 59 3.97 3.56 -13.13
N ASP A 60 3.60 4.41 -12.17
CA ASP A 60 4.44 5.50 -11.69
C ASP A 60 3.99 5.96 -10.29
N ALA A 61 4.75 6.91 -9.73
CA ALA A 61 4.45 7.47 -8.42
C ALA A 61 3.18 8.33 -8.43
N GLU A 62 2.86 8.96 -9.55
CA GLU A 62 1.70 9.82 -9.71
C GLU A 62 0.39 9.02 -9.57
N GLU A 63 0.31 7.87 -10.22
CA GLU A 63 -0.85 6.99 -10.14
C GLU A 63 -1.00 6.37 -8.74
N LEU A 64 0.12 6.03 -8.10
CA LEU A 64 0.11 5.58 -6.72
C LEU A 64 -0.49 6.65 -5.79
N ASP A 65 -0.04 7.90 -5.92
CA ASP A 65 -0.51 9.02 -5.13
C ASP A 65 -2.01 9.27 -5.31
N ARG A 66 -2.48 9.26 -6.56
CA ARG A 66 -3.90 9.42 -6.87
C ARG A 66 -4.75 8.34 -6.21
N THR A 67 -4.30 7.12 -6.22
CA THR A 67 -5.01 6.01 -5.58
C THR A 67 -5.00 6.14 -4.07
N ALA A 68 -3.84 6.39 -3.48
CA ALA A 68 -3.66 6.48 -2.03
C ALA A 68 -4.49 7.61 -1.41
N LEU A 69 -4.50 8.77 -2.01
CA LEU A 69 -5.13 9.96 -1.44
C LEU A 69 -6.52 10.26 -1.99
N GLY A 70 -6.89 9.71 -3.15
CA GLY A 70 -8.12 10.08 -3.82
C GLY A 70 -9.13 8.97 -4.05
N ARG A 71 -8.71 7.72 -4.11
CA ARG A 71 -9.58 6.59 -4.53
C ARG A 71 -9.91 5.60 -3.44
N LEU A 72 -9.07 5.47 -2.41
CA LEU A 72 -9.33 4.50 -1.35
C LEU A 72 -10.52 4.92 -0.49
N PRO A 73 -11.47 4.00 -0.22
CA PRO A 73 -12.57 4.28 0.73
C PRO A 73 -12.06 4.72 2.11
N MET A 74 -10.94 4.16 2.55
CA MET A 74 -10.32 4.45 3.86
C MET A 74 -9.43 5.69 3.86
N ARG A 75 -9.27 6.42 2.75
CA ARG A 75 -8.29 7.50 2.60
C ARG A 75 -8.30 8.56 3.71
N GLU A 76 -9.45 8.83 4.29
CA GLU A 76 -9.59 9.83 5.37
C GLU A 76 -9.12 9.30 6.74
N TYR A 77 -8.98 7.98 6.87
CA TYR A 77 -8.64 7.30 8.12
C TYR A 77 -7.30 6.55 8.03
N LEU A 78 -6.53 6.78 6.98
CA LEU A 78 -5.22 6.18 6.79
C LEU A 78 -4.12 7.21 6.93
N GLU A 79 -3.05 6.81 7.61
CA GLU A 79 -1.76 7.48 7.57
C GLU A 79 -0.77 6.56 6.86
N PHE A 80 -0.12 7.06 5.82
CA PHE A 80 0.91 6.32 5.10
C PHE A 80 2.24 6.51 5.81
N GLU A 81 2.66 5.48 6.55
CA GLU A 81 3.88 5.51 7.37
C GLU A 81 5.15 5.31 6.52
N CYS A 82 5.07 4.44 5.53
CA CYS A 82 6.17 4.12 4.63
C CYS A 82 5.63 3.93 3.22
N VAL A 83 6.29 4.54 2.25
CA VAL A 83 6.08 4.29 0.82
C VAL A 83 7.45 4.20 0.18
N TRP A 84 7.90 2.98 -0.13
CA TRP A 84 9.24 2.73 -0.65
C TRP A 84 9.18 2.12 -2.04
N PRO A 85 9.82 2.76 -3.04
CA PRO A 85 9.99 2.12 -4.33
C PRO A 85 10.92 0.92 -4.19
N LEU A 86 10.54 -0.18 -4.83
CA LEU A 86 11.29 -1.42 -4.76
C LEU A 86 12.00 -1.67 -6.09
N ARG A 87 13.20 -2.15 -6.02
CA ARG A 87 14.03 -2.55 -7.14
C ARG A 87 14.16 -4.07 -7.17
N ASP A 88 14.18 -4.66 -8.36
CA ASP A 88 14.47 -6.07 -8.50
C ASP A 88 15.87 -6.39 -7.95
N TYR A 89 15.94 -7.34 -7.02
CA TYR A 89 17.18 -7.72 -6.37
C TYR A 89 18.20 -8.28 -7.36
N LEU A 90 17.77 -9.08 -8.34
CA LEU A 90 18.68 -9.68 -9.31
C LEU A 90 19.30 -8.64 -10.23
N GLY A 91 18.56 -7.59 -10.58
CA GLY A 91 19.11 -6.45 -11.31
C GLY A 91 20.14 -5.68 -10.48
N PHE A 92 19.87 -5.47 -9.21
CA PHE A 92 20.84 -4.92 -8.26
C PHE A 92 22.10 -5.81 -8.14
N ALA A 93 21.91 -7.14 -8.01
CA ALA A 93 23.02 -8.08 -7.90
C ALA A 93 23.93 -8.03 -9.13
N GLU A 94 23.36 -7.80 -10.33
CA GLU A 94 24.15 -7.65 -11.55
C GLU A 94 25.00 -6.38 -11.53
N ASP A 95 24.47 -5.28 -11.02
CA ASP A 95 25.24 -4.05 -10.83
C ASP A 95 26.39 -4.25 -9.83
N VAL A 96 26.14 -5.03 -8.76
CA VAL A 96 27.18 -5.40 -7.77
C VAL A 96 28.31 -6.20 -8.44
N ARG A 97 27.98 -7.16 -9.33
CA ARG A 97 29.00 -7.94 -10.05
C ARG A 97 29.90 -7.05 -10.91
N LYS A 98 29.36 -5.96 -11.41
CA LYS A 98 30.08 -4.95 -12.19
C LYS A 98 30.73 -3.86 -11.33
N HIS A 99 30.67 -3.96 -10.01
CA HIS A 99 31.10 -2.92 -9.07
C HIS A 99 30.45 -1.57 -9.37
N TYR A 100 29.15 -1.59 -9.78
CA TYR A 100 28.37 -0.39 -10.17
C TYR A 100 28.97 0.42 -11.32
N GLN A 101 29.73 -0.22 -12.18
CA GLN A 101 30.21 0.39 -13.42
C GLN A 101 29.14 0.22 -14.53
N VAL A 102 28.17 1.09 -14.45
CA VAL A 102 27.01 1.05 -15.34
C VAL A 102 26.75 2.40 -16.00
#